data_8957a76c01432dd37fc934adcb2de2a3
#
_entry.id   8957a76c01432dd37fc934adcb2de2a3
#
_cell.length_a   1.000
_cell.length_b   1.000
_cell.length_c   1.000
_cell.angle_alpha   90.00
_cell.angle_beta   90.00
_cell.angle_gamma   90.00
#
_symmetry.space_group_name_H-M   'P 1'
#
loop_
_entity.id
_entity.type
_entity.pdbx_description
1 polymer ?
#
loop_
_entity_poly.entity_id
_entity_poly.type
_entity_poly.pdbx_seq_one_letter_code
_entity_poly.pdbx_strand_id
1 'polypeptide(L)'
;MCIRDSIGNTETTVGIGKKDGWDSYRFTTRDANTPDELLALFNSTFNLIDDKRKDLEGSIVCSVVPQVTNNMVQAIEKYLDYPPIIVGPGVKTGLKVNIDNPKELGPDRIANSVAGYKVAKSDVVIVDLGTATTFDVVNNKKEYIGGAIAPGIKISLDALTSKTASLKSVELDLPKKVVGKNTYEAIQSGLIFGHASMIDSMIERLLQELGTKPKIILTGGLSPIIQPALNLNAEYVEDLTLVGLEEIFNLNN
;
A
#
# COMPACT_ATOMS: atom_id res chain seq x y z
N MET A 1 -21.81 2.69 -4.88
CA MET A 1 -20.60 3.06 -4.07
C MET A 1 -20.12 1.83 -3.32
N CYS A 2 -18.83 1.70 -3.03
CA CYS A 2 -18.31 0.56 -2.26
C CYS A 2 -17.34 1.03 -1.16
N ILE A 3 -17.24 0.22 -0.09
CA ILE A 3 -16.19 0.35 0.93
C ILE A 3 -15.00 -0.47 0.44
N ARG A 4 -13.78 0.07 0.60
CA ARG A 4 -12.51 -0.54 0.19
C ARG A 4 -11.56 -0.48 1.35
N ASP A 5 -11.21 -1.64 1.89
CA ASP A 5 -10.34 -1.72 3.05
C ASP A 5 -9.01 -2.37 2.69
N SER A 6 -7.91 -1.69 3.02
CA SER A 6 -6.57 -2.24 2.96
C SER A 6 -5.99 -2.37 4.36
N ILE A 7 -5.82 -3.61 4.82
CA ILE A 7 -5.34 -3.92 6.17
C ILE A 7 -3.87 -4.37 6.08
N GLY A 8 -2.97 -3.42 6.35
CA GLY A 8 -1.54 -3.67 6.50
C GLY A 8 -1.17 -4.01 7.95
N ASN A 9 0.08 -4.45 8.15
CA ASN A 9 0.59 -4.77 9.50
C ASN A 9 0.61 -3.56 10.45
N THR A 10 0.76 -2.35 9.94
CA THR A 10 0.91 -1.13 10.74
C THR A 10 -0.29 -0.22 10.63
N GLU A 11 -0.88 -0.14 9.46
CA GLU A 11 -1.96 0.80 9.14
C GLU A 11 -3.07 0.11 8.35
N THR A 12 -4.30 0.45 8.69
CA THR A 12 -5.50 0.07 7.96
C THR A 12 -6.06 1.31 7.28
N THR A 13 -6.27 1.24 5.96
CA THR A 13 -6.88 2.31 5.18
C THR A 13 -8.28 1.89 4.74
N VAL A 14 -9.26 2.72 5.05
CA VAL A 14 -10.67 2.55 4.65
C VAL A 14 -11.01 3.62 3.62
N GLY A 15 -11.34 3.21 2.41
CA GLY A 15 -11.81 4.07 1.33
C GLY A 15 -13.32 3.95 1.13
N ILE A 16 -14.00 5.08 1.04
CA ILE A 16 -15.44 5.13 0.80
C ILE A 16 -15.69 5.79 -0.55
N GLY A 17 -16.21 5.01 -1.51
CA GLY A 17 -16.47 5.48 -2.86
C GLY A 17 -17.52 6.58 -2.90
N LYS A 18 -17.29 7.59 -3.75
CA LYS A 18 -18.21 8.69 -4.09
C LYS A 18 -18.41 8.71 -5.61
N LYS A 19 -19.32 9.59 -6.10
CA LYS A 19 -19.50 9.76 -7.56
C LYS A 19 -18.24 10.22 -8.26
N ASP A 20 -17.44 11.07 -7.60
CA ASP A 20 -16.23 11.70 -8.18
C ASP A 20 -14.98 11.38 -7.36
N GLY A 21 -14.75 10.10 -7.00
CA GLY A 21 -13.59 9.67 -6.22
C GLY A 21 -13.95 8.92 -4.94
N TRP A 22 -13.17 9.10 -3.90
CA TRP A 22 -13.40 8.50 -2.57
C TRP A 22 -12.86 9.40 -1.47
N ASP A 23 -13.39 9.20 -0.25
CA ASP A 23 -12.74 9.66 0.97
C ASP A 23 -11.92 8.51 1.54
N SER A 24 -10.68 8.76 1.95
CA SER A 24 -9.83 7.79 2.62
C SER A 24 -9.63 8.15 4.09
N TYR A 25 -9.69 7.13 4.95
CA TYR A 25 -9.47 7.23 6.39
C TYR A 25 -8.41 6.22 6.80
N ARG A 26 -7.45 6.65 7.61
CA ARG A 26 -6.33 5.81 8.04
C ARG A 26 -6.38 5.58 9.54
N PHE A 27 -6.22 4.33 9.93
CA PHE A 27 -6.24 3.88 11.31
C PHE A 27 -5.02 3.02 11.60
N THR A 28 -4.50 3.09 12.83
CA THR A 28 -3.48 2.15 13.26
C THR A 28 -4.05 0.74 13.32
N THR A 29 -3.41 -0.21 12.66
CA THR A 29 -3.80 -1.62 12.77
C THR A 29 -3.49 -2.11 14.19
N ARG A 30 -4.51 -2.64 14.88
CA ARG A 30 -4.41 -3.22 16.21
C ARG A 30 -4.97 -4.62 16.18
N ASP A 31 -4.19 -5.61 16.55
CA ASP A 31 -4.59 -7.03 16.56
C ASP A 31 -5.73 -7.31 17.55
N ALA A 32 -5.88 -6.45 18.56
CA ALA A 32 -6.86 -6.60 19.63
C ALA A 32 -8.22 -5.95 19.36
N ASN A 33 -8.43 -5.27 18.21
CA ASN A 33 -9.74 -4.66 17.92
C ASN A 33 -10.80 -5.75 17.74
N THR A 34 -11.85 -5.68 18.56
CA THR A 34 -13.03 -6.55 18.41
C THR A 34 -13.90 -6.10 17.22
N PRO A 35 -14.75 -6.96 16.67
CA PRO A 35 -15.71 -6.56 15.63
C PRO A 35 -16.60 -5.36 16.04
N ASP A 36 -16.94 -5.25 17.31
CA ASP A 36 -17.80 -4.17 17.82
C ASP A 36 -17.05 -2.83 17.92
N GLU A 37 -15.75 -2.84 18.26
CA GLU A 37 -14.89 -1.64 18.21
C GLU A 37 -14.70 -1.16 16.77
N LEU A 38 -14.49 -2.06 15.81
CA LEU A 38 -14.40 -1.74 14.39
C LEU A 38 -15.74 -1.20 13.87
N LEU A 39 -16.87 -1.78 14.30
CA LEU A 39 -18.19 -1.29 13.96
C LEU A 39 -18.45 0.13 14.50
N ALA A 40 -18.04 0.40 15.75
CA ALA A 40 -18.11 1.74 16.32
C ALA A 40 -17.25 2.75 15.54
N LEU A 41 -16.06 2.31 15.11
CA LEU A 41 -15.17 3.09 14.24
C LEU A 41 -15.83 3.40 12.89
N PHE A 42 -16.43 2.41 12.23
CA PHE A 42 -17.20 2.62 11.01
C PHE A 42 -18.34 3.60 11.21
N ASN A 43 -19.17 3.40 12.23
CA ASN A 43 -20.27 4.30 12.52
C ASN A 43 -19.81 5.75 12.73
N SER A 44 -18.72 5.97 13.48
CA SER A 44 -18.18 7.31 13.68
C SER A 44 -17.64 7.92 12.39
N THR A 45 -16.93 7.13 11.58
CA THR A 45 -16.37 7.58 10.29
C THR A 45 -17.46 7.90 9.29
N PHE A 46 -18.48 7.04 9.17
CA PHE A 46 -19.58 7.25 8.23
C PHE A 46 -20.51 8.40 8.65
N ASN A 47 -20.68 8.65 9.94
CA ASN A 47 -21.43 9.82 10.42
C ASN A 47 -20.76 11.15 10.04
N LEU A 48 -19.44 11.16 9.78
CA LEU A 48 -18.73 12.35 9.30
C LEU A 48 -19.05 12.68 7.82
N ILE A 49 -19.59 11.72 7.07
CA ILE A 49 -19.85 11.83 5.62
C ILE A 49 -21.35 11.90 5.25
N ASP A 50 -22.22 12.33 6.14
CA ASP A 50 -23.65 12.44 5.85
C ASP A 50 -24.28 11.09 5.43
N ASP A 51 -24.40 10.17 6.36
CA ASP A 51 -25.02 8.82 6.30
C ASP A 51 -25.53 8.35 4.92
N LYS A 52 -24.60 7.94 4.06
CA LYS A 52 -24.91 7.37 2.73
C LYS A 52 -24.87 5.83 2.73
N ARG A 53 -25.10 5.21 3.90
CA ARG A 53 -25.12 3.75 4.05
C ARG A 53 -26.03 3.07 3.02
N LYS A 54 -27.16 3.71 2.68
CA LYS A 54 -28.12 3.20 1.69
C LYS A 54 -27.61 3.21 0.25
N ASP A 55 -26.57 3.98 -0.03
CA ASP A 55 -25.97 4.09 -1.36
C ASP A 55 -24.77 3.14 -1.54
N LEU A 56 -24.42 2.35 -0.51
CA LEU A 56 -23.32 1.39 -0.58
C LEU A 56 -23.80 0.08 -1.22
N GLU A 57 -23.19 -0.29 -2.32
CA GLU A 57 -23.53 -1.49 -3.12
C GLU A 57 -22.72 -2.71 -2.69
N GLY A 58 -21.64 -2.50 -1.94
CA GLY A 58 -20.78 -3.58 -1.49
C GLY A 58 -19.50 -3.10 -0.82
N SER A 59 -18.69 -4.05 -0.46
CA SER A 59 -17.39 -3.82 0.14
C SER A 59 -16.35 -4.82 -0.34
N ILE A 60 -15.09 -4.40 -0.33
CA ILE A 60 -13.96 -5.24 -0.67
C ILE A 60 -12.83 -4.99 0.32
N VAL A 61 -12.18 -6.08 0.76
CA VAL A 61 -11.10 -6.07 1.75
C VAL A 61 -9.88 -6.74 1.16
N CYS A 62 -8.72 -6.10 1.23
CA CYS A 62 -7.44 -6.77 1.13
C CYS A 62 -6.71 -6.72 2.48
N SER A 63 -6.14 -7.83 2.90
CA SER A 63 -5.50 -7.90 4.21
C SER A 63 -4.33 -8.88 4.20
N VAL A 64 -3.27 -8.48 4.87
CA VAL A 64 -2.10 -9.32 5.17
C VAL A 64 -2.07 -9.74 6.65
N VAL A 65 -3.12 -9.43 7.43
CA VAL A 65 -3.24 -9.74 8.87
C VAL A 65 -4.48 -10.58 9.13
N PRO A 66 -4.39 -11.93 9.13
CA PRO A 66 -5.55 -12.82 9.19
C PRO A 66 -6.50 -12.60 10.38
N GLN A 67 -5.95 -12.32 11.56
CA GLN A 67 -6.76 -12.07 12.76
C GLN A 67 -7.63 -10.82 12.62
N VAL A 68 -7.04 -9.72 12.14
CA VAL A 68 -7.75 -8.45 11.92
C VAL A 68 -8.77 -8.61 10.78
N THR A 69 -8.45 -9.40 9.76
CA THR A 69 -9.36 -9.68 8.64
C THR A 69 -10.69 -10.24 9.12
N ASN A 70 -10.66 -11.26 9.97
CA ASN A 70 -11.90 -11.90 10.47
C ASN A 70 -12.77 -10.92 11.26
N ASN A 71 -12.16 -10.10 12.10
CA ASN A 71 -12.88 -9.09 12.89
C ASN A 71 -13.44 -7.97 11.99
N MET A 72 -12.68 -7.56 10.97
CA MET A 72 -13.12 -6.58 9.99
C MET A 72 -14.30 -7.09 9.16
N VAL A 73 -14.24 -8.33 8.67
CA VAL A 73 -15.34 -8.96 7.95
C VAL A 73 -16.60 -8.97 8.77
N GLN A 74 -16.54 -9.40 10.04
CA GLN A 74 -17.70 -9.40 10.94
C GLN A 74 -18.25 -7.99 11.21
N ALA A 75 -17.37 -6.99 11.34
CA ALA A 75 -17.80 -5.60 11.52
C ALA A 75 -18.51 -5.06 10.27
N ILE A 76 -17.97 -5.37 9.07
CA ILE A 76 -18.57 -4.97 7.79
C ILE A 76 -19.91 -5.66 7.59
N GLU A 77 -20.00 -6.97 7.84
CA GLU A 77 -21.27 -7.73 7.75
C GLU A 77 -22.33 -7.15 8.67
N LYS A 78 -21.99 -6.83 9.92
CA LYS A 78 -22.91 -6.16 10.86
C LYS A 78 -23.31 -4.75 10.38
N TYR A 79 -22.39 -4.06 9.68
CA TYR A 79 -22.66 -2.69 9.21
C TYR A 79 -23.51 -2.66 7.95
N LEU A 80 -23.26 -3.55 6.98
CA LEU A 80 -23.87 -3.55 5.64
C LEU A 80 -24.97 -4.58 5.45
N ASP A 81 -25.13 -5.56 6.35
CA ASP A 81 -26.02 -6.72 6.26
C ASP A 81 -25.63 -7.72 5.13
N TYR A 82 -24.42 -7.63 4.58
CA TYR A 82 -23.86 -8.57 3.61
C TYR A 82 -22.32 -8.66 3.71
N PRO A 83 -21.71 -9.81 3.30
CA PRO A 83 -20.26 -10.02 3.43
C PRO A 83 -19.45 -9.21 2.41
N PRO A 84 -18.23 -8.79 2.77
CA PRO A 84 -17.30 -8.18 1.83
C PRO A 84 -16.69 -9.22 0.87
N ILE A 85 -16.26 -8.76 -0.30
CA ILE A 85 -15.32 -9.51 -1.14
C ILE A 85 -13.95 -9.45 -0.47
N ILE A 86 -13.33 -10.62 -0.25
CA ILE A 86 -11.97 -10.71 0.31
C ILE A 86 -11.00 -11.03 -0.82
N VAL A 87 -10.06 -10.12 -1.10
CA VAL A 87 -9.05 -10.34 -2.14
C VAL A 87 -8.20 -11.55 -1.81
N GLY A 88 -8.28 -12.57 -2.66
CA GLY A 88 -7.61 -13.85 -2.45
C GLY A 88 -7.97 -14.88 -3.50
N PRO A 89 -7.69 -16.17 -3.25
CA PRO A 89 -8.00 -17.25 -4.18
C PRO A 89 -9.47 -17.27 -4.58
N GLY A 90 -9.74 -17.33 -5.89
CA GLY A 90 -11.09 -17.37 -6.45
C GLY A 90 -11.70 -16.02 -6.81
N VAL A 91 -11.11 -14.90 -6.38
CA VAL A 91 -11.54 -13.56 -6.78
C VAL A 91 -10.95 -13.20 -8.14
N LYS A 92 -11.79 -12.67 -9.03
CA LYS A 92 -11.34 -12.18 -10.35
C LYS A 92 -10.58 -10.87 -10.18
N THR A 93 -9.28 -10.88 -10.43
CA THR A 93 -8.45 -9.66 -10.36
C THR A 93 -8.18 -9.04 -11.73
N GLY A 94 -8.47 -9.79 -12.80
CA GLY A 94 -8.10 -9.41 -14.15
C GLY A 94 -6.57 -9.33 -14.37
N LEU A 95 -5.76 -9.75 -13.40
CA LEU A 95 -4.31 -9.83 -13.45
C LEU A 95 -3.91 -11.31 -13.49
N LYS A 96 -3.04 -11.70 -14.42
CA LYS A 96 -2.45 -13.03 -14.42
C LYS A 96 -1.20 -13.01 -13.54
N VAL A 97 -1.16 -13.85 -12.53
CA VAL A 97 0.02 -14.00 -11.66
C VAL A 97 0.93 -15.07 -12.24
N ASN A 98 2.10 -14.68 -12.74
CA ASN A 98 3.07 -15.52 -13.44
C ASN A 98 4.39 -15.60 -12.65
N ILE A 99 4.31 -16.20 -11.47
CA ILE A 99 5.44 -16.51 -10.57
C ILE A 99 5.36 -17.96 -10.14
N ASP A 100 6.41 -18.49 -9.56
CA ASP A 100 6.52 -19.92 -9.17
C ASP A 100 5.40 -20.35 -8.23
N ASN A 101 5.07 -19.54 -7.23
CA ASN A 101 3.96 -19.81 -6.30
C ASN A 101 2.99 -18.60 -6.20
N PRO A 102 1.95 -18.54 -7.01
CA PRO A 102 0.98 -17.44 -7.02
C PRO A 102 0.30 -17.18 -5.66
N LYS A 103 0.25 -18.16 -4.77
CA LYS A 103 -0.37 -18.02 -3.44
C LYS A 103 0.46 -17.20 -2.46
N GLU A 104 1.75 -16.98 -2.75
CA GLU A 104 2.65 -16.15 -1.94
C GLU A 104 2.51 -14.66 -2.22
N LEU A 105 1.82 -14.29 -3.31
CA LEU A 105 1.60 -12.88 -3.63
C LEU A 105 0.54 -12.29 -2.68
N GLY A 106 0.95 -11.32 -1.87
CA GLY A 106 0.07 -10.62 -0.94
C GLY A 106 -1.07 -9.90 -1.66
N PRO A 107 -2.27 -9.85 -1.05
CA PRO A 107 -3.44 -9.22 -1.65
C PRO A 107 -3.27 -7.72 -1.89
N ASP A 108 -2.50 -7.03 -1.07
CA ASP A 108 -2.08 -5.63 -1.24
C ASP A 108 -1.25 -5.44 -2.52
N ARG A 109 -0.27 -6.31 -2.77
CA ARG A 109 0.55 -6.31 -3.98
C ARG A 109 -0.27 -6.64 -5.23
N ILE A 110 -1.28 -7.52 -5.11
CA ILE A 110 -2.25 -7.79 -6.19
C ILE A 110 -3.03 -6.51 -6.52
N ALA A 111 -3.60 -5.86 -5.52
CA ALA A 111 -4.36 -4.63 -5.71
C ALA A 111 -3.49 -3.51 -6.32
N ASN A 112 -2.29 -3.28 -5.79
CA ASN A 112 -1.32 -2.32 -6.33
C ASN A 112 -0.97 -2.62 -7.79
N SER A 113 -0.79 -3.90 -8.13
CA SER A 113 -0.47 -4.34 -9.50
C SER A 113 -1.61 -4.12 -10.49
N VAL A 114 -2.84 -4.38 -10.06
CA VAL A 114 -4.05 -4.10 -10.85
C VAL A 114 -4.18 -2.60 -11.13
N ALA A 115 -4.01 -1.78 -10.10
CA ALA A 115 -4.07 -0.32 -10.23
C ALA A 115 -2.92 0.23 -11.07
N GLY A 116 -1.69 -0.24 -10.83
CA GLY A 116 -0.51 0.19 -11.58
C GLY A 116 -0.67 -0.06 -13.07
N TYR A 117 -1.18 -1.23 -13.46
CA TYR A 117 -1.48 -1.51 -14.85
C TYR A 117 -2.63 -0.64 -15.41
N LYS A 118 -3.67 -0.37 -14.62
CA LYS A 118 -4.76 0.54 -15.01
C LYS A 118 -4.23 1.94 -15.36
N VAL A 119 -3.30 2.46 -14.55
CA VAL A 119 -2.68 3.78 -14.72
C VAL A 119 -1.69 3.79 -15.88
N ALA A 120 -0.86 2.76 -16.01
CA ALA A 120 0.20 2.70 -17.02
C ALA A 120 -0.30 2.25 -18.41
N LYS A 121 -1.20 1.27 -18.46
CA LYS A 121 -1.65 0.57 -19.68
C LYS A 121 -0.47 0.01 -20.52
N SER A 122 0.63 -0.29 -19.86
CA SER A 122 1.89 -0.79 -20.44
C SER A 122 2.68 -1.52 -19.36
N ASP A 123 3.92 -1.91 -19.64
CA ASP A 123 4.84 -2.37 -18.60
C ASP A 123 4.92 -1.33 -17.47
N VAL A 124 4.89 -1.78 -16.23
CA VAL A 124 4.92 -0.92 -15.05
C VAL A 124 5.73 -1.57 -13.93
N VAL A 125 6.49 -0.75 -13.22
CA VAL A 125 7.09 -1.09 -11.93
C VAL A 125 6.43 -0.23 -10.87
N ILE A 126 5.83 -0.87 -9.89
CA ILE A 126 5.20 -0.21 -8.74
C ILE A 126 6.18 -0.32 -7.55
N VAL A 127 6.49 0.82 -6.93
CA VAL A 127 7.27 0.88 -5.69
C VAL A 127 6.35 1.35 -4.58
N ASP A 128 6.09 0.47 -3.62
CA ASP A 128 5.29 0.79 -2.43
C ASP A 128 6.21 1.02 -1.24
N LEU A 129 6.14 2.22 -0.66
CA LEU A 129 6.92 2.67 0.50
C LEU A 129 6.09 2.56 1.79
N GLY A 130 5.77 1.34 2.15
CA GLY A 130 5.03 0.97 3.35
C GLY A 130 5.91 0.45 4.50
N THR A 131 5.41 -0.54 5.22
CA THR A 131 6.14 -1.29 6.27
C THR A 131 7.39 -1.96 5.67
N ALA A 132 7.24 -2.61 4.52
CA ALA A 132 8.33 -2.99 3.63
C ALA A 132 8.38 -2.00 2.45
N THR A 133 9.49 -1.97 1.72
CA THR A 133 9.56 -1.38 0.39
C THR A 133 9.46 -2.49 -0.62
N THR A 134 8.37 -2.53 -1.39
CA THR A 134 8.18 -3.54 -2.43
C THR A 134 8.37 -2.96 -3.81
N PHE A 135 8.85 -3.79 -4.73
CA PHE A 135 8.96 -3.51 -6.16
C PHE A 135 8.15 -4.56 -6.88
N ASP A 136 7.08 -4.18 -7.52
CA ASP A 136 6.16 -5.08 -8.22
C ASP A 136 6.20 -4.81 -9.71
N VAL A 137 6.40 -5.85 -10.51
CA VAL A 137 6.54 -5.73 -11.96
C VAL A 137 5.36 -6.37 -12.67
N VAL A 138 4.67 -5.56 -13.48
CA VAL A 138 3.58 -6.02 -14.34
C VAL A 138 3.93 -5.71 -15.80
N ASN A 139 3.87 -6.72 -16.66
CA ASN A 139 4.17 -6.56 -18.07
C ASN A 139 2.97 -6.03 -18.88
N ASN A 140 3.20 -5.69 -20.14
CA ASN A 140 2.18 -5.16 -21.07
C ASN A 140 1.07 -6.16 -21.42
N LYS A 141 1.20 -7.43 -21.04
CA LYS A 141 0.15 -8.47 -21.16
C LYS A 141 -0.72 -8.56 -19.91
N LYS A 142 -0.57 -7.64 -18.97
CA LYS A 142 -1.25 -7.64 -17.66
C LYS A 142 -0.89 -8.88 -16.83
N GLU A 143 0.38 -9.30 -16.88
CA GLU A 143 0.90 -10.40 -16.07
C GLU A 143 1.82 -9.81 -14.98
N TYR A 144 1.55 -10.16 -13.73
CA TYR A 144 2.51 -9.96 -12.63
C TYR A 144 3.65 -10.97 -12.81
N ILE A 145 4.85 -10.50 -13.02
CA ILE A 145 6.01 -11.36 -13.36
C ILE A 145 7.04 -11.46 -12.24
N GLY A 146 6.80 -10.84 -11.10
CA GLY A 146 7.68 -10.89 -9.94
C GLY A 146 8.01 -9.52 -9.39
N GLY A 147 9.03 -9.45 -8.55
CA GLY A 147 9.46 -8.21 -7.93
C GLY A 147 10.50 -8.41 -6.84
N ALA A 148 10.73 -7.38 -6.03
CA ALA A 148 11.65 -7.42 -4.91
C ALA A 148 11.00 -6.86 -3.64
N ILE A 149 11.52 -7.26 -2.48
CA ILE A 149 11.09 -6.78 -1.17
C ILE A 149 12.33 -6.38 -0.38
N ALA A 150 12.33 -5.15 0.12
CA ALA A 150 13.37 -4.64 1.00
C ALA A 150 12.76 -4.15 2.33
N PRO A 151 13.55 -4.04 3.40
CA PRO A 151 13.09 -3.40 4.64
C PRO A 151 12.60 -1.98 4.36
N GLY A 152 11.45 -1.60 4.93
CA GLY A 152 10.97 -0.23 4.85
C GLY A 152 11.79 0.73 5.72
N ILE A 153 11.67 2.02 5.46
CA ILE A 153 12.46 3.06 6.16
C ILE A 153 12.19 3.06 7.66
N LYS A 154 10.91 2.92 8.07
CA LYS A 154 10.54 2.87 9.51
C LYS A 154 11.15 1.66 10.19
N ILE A 155 11.09 0.46 9.59
CA ILE A 155 11.73 -0.74 10.13
C ILE A 155 13.26 -0.54 10.24
N SER A 156 13.87 0.09 9.24
CA SER A 156 15.31 0.38 9.28
C SER A 156 15.69 1.35 10.40
N LEU A 157 14.86 2.39 10.62
CA LEU A 157 15.01 3.31 11.75
C LEU A 157 14.87 2.58 13.08
N ASP A 158 13.82 1.79 13.24
CA ASP A 158 13.55 1.03 14.48
C ASP A 158 14.68 0.05 14.79
N ALA A 159 15.23 -0.61 13.76
CA ALA A 159 16.38 -1.50 13.91
C ALA A 159 17.66 -0.76 14.38
N LEU A 160 17.89 0.47 13.91
CA LEU A 160 19.00 1.30 14.37
C LEU A 160 18.79 1.79 15.80
N THR A 161 17.59 2.25 16.14
CA THR A 161 17.29 2.87 17.45
C THR A 161 17.15 1.83 18.56
N SER A 162 16.57 0.68 18.28
CA SER A 162 16.39 -0.39 19.29
C SER A 162 17.69 -1.02 19.79
N LYS A 163 18.77 -0.96 18.99
CA LYS A 163 20.07 -1.52 19.33
C LYS A 163 21.07 -0.49 19.89
N THR A 164 20.67 0.76 20.01
CA THR A 164 21.55 1.85 20.48
C THR A 164 20.94 2.55 21.69
N ALA A 165 21.61 2.46 22.84
CA ALA A 165 21.09 2.95 24.13
C ALA A 165 20.87 4.48 24.22
N SER A 166 21.34 5.27 23.24
CA SER A 166 21.34 6.74 23.28
C SER A 166 20.69 7.43 22.10
N LEU A 167 20.14 6.69 21.12
CA LEU A 167 19.47 7.31 19.98
C LEU A 167 18.02 7.65 20.32
N LYS A 168 17.72 8.96 20.29
CA LYS A 168 16.35 9.46 20.37
C LYS A 168 15.60 9.19 19.06
N SER A 169 14.28 9.24 19.11
CA SER A 169 13.41 9.21 17.93
C SER A 169 13.89 10.23 16.87
N VAL A 170 14.08 9.76 15.64
CA VAL A 170 14.43 10.58 14.48
C VAL A 170 13.19 10.74 13.60
N GLU A 171 12.79 11.97 13.33
CA GLU A 171 11.71 12.24 12.38
C GLU A 171 12.21 12.02 10.96
N LEU A 172 11.35 11.41 10.12
CA LEU A 172 11.66 11.10 8.73
C LEU A 172 11.25 12.28 7.85
N ASP A 173 12.16 13.22 7.67
CA ASP A 173 12.02 14.37 6.77
C ASP A 173 13.19 14.43 5.78
N LEU A 174 12.99 15.11 4.64
CA LEU A 174 14.04 15.25 3.63
C LEU A 174 15.19 16.14 4.17
N PRO A 175 16.41 15.61 4.34
CA PRO A 175 17.53 16.38 4.82
C PRO A 175 17.99 17.41 3.77
N LYS A 176 18.43 18.59 4.25
CA LYS A 176 18.97 19.63 3.36
C LYS A 176 20.32 19.27 2.74
N LYS A 177 21.08 18.36 3.36
CA LYS A 177 22.44 17.94 2.94
C LYS A 177 22.66 16.48 3.22
N VAL A 178 23.44 15.83 2.38
CA VAL A 178 23.85 14.45 2.56
C VAL A 178 24.78 14.28 3.76
N VAL A 179 25.69 15.25 3.99
CA VAL A 179 26.61 15.21 5.12
C VAL A 179 25.93 15.83 6.34
N GLY A 180 25.46 14.98 7.28
CA GLY A 180 24.96 15.39 8.58
C GLY A 180 26.08 15.83 9.52
N LYS A 181 25.82 16.83 10.36
CA LYS A 181 26.80 17.38 11.30
C LYS A 181 26.65 16.85 12.74
N ASN A 182 25.64 16.07 13.00
CA ASN A 182 25.34 15.39 14.25
C ASN A 182 24.69 14.03 13.96
N THR A 183 24.57 13.19 14.97
CA THR A 183 24.03 11.82 14.84
C THR A 183 22.61 11.81 14.30
N TYR A 184 21.74 12.74 14.70
CA TYR A 184 20.37 12.85 14.19
C TYR A 184 20.35 13.09 12.69
N GLU A 185 21.05 14.12 12.22
CA GLU A 185 21.16 14.45 10.80
C GLU A 185 21.82 13.33 9.97
N ALA A 186 22.84 12.65 10.54
CA ALA A 186 23.51 11.55 9.88
C ALA A 186 22.59 10.33 9.68
N ILE A 187 21.77 9.98 10.68
CA ILE A 187 20.77 8.91 10.60
C ILE A 187 19.69 9.29 9.57
N GLN A 188 19.15 10.49 9.66
CA GLN A 188 18.13 10.98 8.75
C GLN A 188 18.63 10.96 7.29
N SER A 189 19.85 11.44 7.06
CA SER A 189 20.50 11.42 5.74
C SER A 189 20.71 9.99 5.22
N GLY A 190 21.23 9.09 6.05
CA GLY A 190 21.44 7.69 5.67
C GLY A 190 20.15 6.96 5.34
N LEU A 191 19.09 7.21 6.10
CA LEU A 191 17.79 6.61 5.84
C LEU A 191 17.13 7.16 4.57
N ILE A 192 17.09 8.48 4.38
CA ILE A 192 16.36 9.09 3.25
C ILE A 192 17.16 8.95 1.95
N PHE A 193 18.40 9.46 1.90
CA PHE A 193 19.20 9.39 0.67
C PHE A 193 19.70 7.97 0.37
N GLY A 194 20.01 7.17 1.42
CA GLY A 194 20.37 5.76 1.24
C GLY A 194 19.22 4.96 0.66
N HIS A 195 17.99 5.18 1.14
CA HIS A 195 16.80 4.51 0.63
C HIS A 195 16.44 4.97 -0.79
N ALA A 196 16.54 6.27 -1.07
CA ALA A 196 16.35 6.79 -2.43
C ALA A 196 17.36 6.18 -3.41
N SER A 197 18.64 6.11 -3.03
CA SER A 197 19.68 5.48 -3.85
C SER A 197 19.43 3.98 -4.06
N MET A 198 18.93 3.26 -3.05
CA MET A 198 18.52 1.86 -3.19
C MET A 198 17.40 1.74 -4.22
N ILE A 199 16.38 2.60 -4.17
CA ILE A 199 15.26 2.59 -5.13
C ILE A 199 15.78 2.87 -6.54
N ASP A 200 16.56 3.93 -6.74
CA ASP A 200 17.14 4.27 -8.04
C ASP A 200 17.91 3.08 -8.64
N SER A 201 18.83 2.48 -7.86
CA SER A 201 19.64 1.33 -8.31
C SER A 201 18.81 0.06 -8.53
N MET A 202 17.79 -0.20 -7.72
CA MET A 202 16.89 -1.35 -7.95
C MET A 202 16.10 -1.18 -9.24
N ILE A 203 15.56 0.01 -9.49
CA ILE A 203 14.85 0.31 -10.74
C ILE A 203 15.79 0.15 -11.94
N GLU A 204 17.02 0.69 -11.90
CA GLU A 204 18.00 0.51 -12.97
C GLU A 204 18.26 -0.98 -13.29
N ARG A 205 18.40 -1.83 -12.27
CA ARG A 205 18.59 -3.28 -12.45
C ARG A 205 17.35 -3.94 -13.06
N LEU A 206 16.15 -3.58 -12.60
CA LEU A 206 14.89 -4.08 -13.17
C LEU A 206 14.75 -3.66 -14.64
N LEU A 207 15.08 -2.42 -14.99
CA LEU A 207 15.06 -1.96 -16.38
C LEU A 207 16.02 -2.73 -17.28
N GLN A 208 17.24 -3.03 -16.78
CA GLN A 208 18.21 -3.83 -17.50
C GLN A 208 17.74 -5.27 -17.73
N GLU A 209 17.12 -5.90 -16.71
CA GLU A 209 16.59 -7.26 -16.80
C GLU A 209 15.37 -7.34 -17.73
N LEU A 210 14.45 -6.38 -17.64
CA LEU A 210 13.24 -6.34 -18.45
C LEU A 210 13.51 -6.00 -19.91
N GLY A 211 14.57 -5.26 -20.21
CA GLY A 211 14.88 -4.77 -21.56
C GLY A 211 13.85 -3.79 -22.13
N THR A 212 12.93 -3.28 -21.30
CA THR A 212 11.87 -2.33 -21.67
C THR A 212 11.97 -1.07 -20.83
N LYS A 213 11.13 -0.08 -21.11
CA LYS A 213 11.02 1.17 -20.34
C LYS A 213 9.65 1.25 -19.68
N PRO A 214 9.40 0.50 -18.60
CA PRO A 214 8.15 0.53 -17.89
C PRO A 214 7.89 1.92 -17.28
N LYS A 215 6.63 2.24 -17.07
CA LYS A 215 6.24 3.37 -16.22
C LYS A 215 6.60 3.04 -14.77
N ILE A 216 7.14 4.02 -14.04
CA ILE A 216 7.45 3.88 -12.63
C ILE A 216 6.37 4.60 -11.82
N ILE A 217 5.74 3.87 -10.90
CA ILE A 217 4.71 4.40 -9.99
C ILE A 217 5.21 4.24 -8.56
N LEU A 218 5.11 5.31 -7.78
CA LEU A 218 5.34 5.30 -6.34
C LEU A 218 4.01 5.33 -5.61
N THR A 219 3.92 4.57 -4.52
CA THR A 219 2.81 4.63 -3.57
C THR A 219 3.31 4.39 -2.14
N GLY A 220 2.41 4.47 -1.17
CA GLY A 220 2.75 4.34 0.24
C GLY A 220 3.07 5.67 0.92
N GLY A 221 2.85 5.70 2.24
CA GLY A 221 2.85 6.93 3.04
C GLY A 221 4.17 7.69 3.13
N LEU A 222 5.31 7.05 2.79
CA LEU A 222 6.63 7.69 2.78
C LEU A 222 7.05 8.19 1.39
N SER A 223 6.27 7.92 0.35
CA SER A 223 6.57 8.36 -1.01
C SER A 223 6.76 9.88 -1.15
N PRO A 224 5.94 10.76 -0.53
CA PRO A 224 6.14 12.20 -0.64
C PRO A 224 7.48 12.69 -0.09
N ILE A 225 8.04 11.99 0.91
CA ILE A 225 9.33 12.35 1.52
C ILE A 225 10.50 11.85 0.66
N ILE A 226 10.36 10.67 0.05
CA ILE A 226 11.42 10.02 -0.73
C ILE A 226 11.47 10.52 -2.16
N GLN A 227 10.32 10.77 -2.79
CA GLN A 227 10.25 11.18 -4.19
C GLN A 227 11.18 12.35 -4.56
N PRO A 228 11.29 13.43 -3.75
CA PRO A 228 12.21 14.52 -4.06
C PRO A 228 13.70 14.16 -3.99
N ALA A 229 14.05 13.03 -3.36
CA ALA A 229 15.43 12.53 -3.25
C ALA A 229 15.80 11.53 -4.36
N LEU A 230 14.84 11.09 -5.18
CA LEU A 230 15.08 10.20 -6.30
C LEU A 230 15.70 10.92 -7.49
N ASN A 231 16.55 10.22 -8.24
CA ASN A 231 17.09 10.68 -9.53
C ASN A 231 16.18 10.27 -10.70
N LEU A 232 15.36 9.24 -10.51
CA LEU A 232 14.44 8.76 -11.53
C LEU A 232 13.12 9.56 -11.55
N ASN A 233 12.46 9.57 -12.70
CA ASN A 233 11.11 10.13 -12.81
C ASN A 233 10.08 9.06 -12.50
N ALA A 234 9.31 9.28 -11.42
CA ALA A 234 8.25 8.37 -10.98
C ALA A 234 6.97 9.16 -10.70
N GLU A 235 5.83 8.59 -11.09
CA GLU A 235 4.52 9.15 -10.78
C GLU A 235 4.08 8.70 -9.38
N TYR A 236 3.76 9.65 -8.51
CA TYR A 236 3.19 9.32 -7.20
C TYR A 236 1.68 9.17 -7.30
N VAL A 237 1.16 8.05 -6.81
CA VAL A 237 -0.27 7.77 -6.67
C VAL A 237 -0.55 7.40 -5.22
N GLU A 238 -1.23 8.28 -4.49
CA GLU A 238 -1.40 8.18 -3.04
C GLU A 238 -2.13 6.90 -2.62
N ASP A 239 -3.34 6.69 -3.10
CA ASP A 239 -4.21 5.60 -2.68
C ASP A 239 -4.26 4.47 -3.73
N LEU A 240 -3.10 4.07 -4.27
CA LEU A 240 -3.01 3.09 -5.36
C LEU A 240 -3.74 1.78 -5.01
N THR A 241 -3.61 1.30 -3.79
CA THR A 241 -4.28 0.09 -3.32
C THR A 241 -5.80 0.21 -3.43
N LEU A 242 -6.37 1.36 -3.03
CA LEU A 242 -7.82 1.61 -3.12
C LEU A 242 -8.30 1.65 -4.58
N VAL A 243 -7.49 2.19 -5.50
CA VAL A 243 -7.77 2.15 -6.96
C VAL A 243 -7.83 0.71 -7.45
N GLY A 244 -6.90 -0.14 -7.00
CA GLY A 244 -6.88 -1.55 -7.36
C GLY A 244 -8.06 -2.33 -6.80
N LEU A 245 -8.43 -2.05 -5.57
CA LEU A 245 -9.61 -2.65 -4.94
C LEU A 245 -10.90 -2.29 -5.66
N GLU A 246 -11.05 -1.05 -6.13
CA GLU A 246 -12.19 -0.65 -6.97
C GLU A 246 -12.29 -1.48 -8.25
N GLU A 247 -11.17 -1.64 -8.96
CA GLU A 247 -11.14 -2.43 -10.18
C GLU A 247 -11.53 -3.89 -9.92
N ILE A 248 -10.98 -4.48 -8.84
CA ILE A 248 -11.29 -5.85 -8.45
C ILE A 248 -12.76 -5.97 -8.05
N PHE A 249 -13.30 -5.01 -7.29
CA PHE A 249 -14.71 -4.98 -6.92
C PHE A 249 -15.61 -4.99 -8.16
N ASN A 250 -15.34 -4.11 -9.13
CA ASN A 250 -16.12 -3.99 -10.36
C ASN A 250 -16.07 -5.24 -11.25
N LEU A 251 -15.02 -6.06 -11.14
CA LEU A 251 -14.92 -7.33 -11.87
C LEU A 251 -15.70 -8.48 -11.24
N ASN A 252 -16.17 -8.32 -10.00
CA ASN A 252 -16.83 -9.38 -9.22
C ASN A 252 -18.29 -9.08 -8.87
N ASN A 253 -18.81 -7.93 -9.31
CA ASN A 253 -20.22 -7.52 -9.18
C ASN A 253 -20.97 -7.48 -10.51
#